data_61ae883f4ad9b6eac2c8741fe5dc9a15
#
_entry.id   61ae883f4ad9b6eac2c8741fe5dc9a15
#
_cell.length_a   1.000
_cell.length_b   1.000
_cell.length_c   1.000
_cell.angle_alpha   90.00
_cell.angle_beta   90.00
_cell.angle_gamma   90.00
#
_symmetry.space_group_name_H-M   'P 1'
#
loop_
_entity.id
_entity.type
_entity.pdbx_description
1 polymer ?
#
loop_
_entity_poly.entity_id
_entity_poly.type
_entity_poly.pdbx_seq_one_letter_code
_entity_poly.pdbx_strand_id
1 'polypeptide(L)'
;MKLYDVYPLFDINIVKGKGCHVWDEKGEEYLDLYGGHAVISIGHAHPHYVEMISNQAAQLGFYSNSVINKLQQELADRLGELSGYDDYQFFLINSGAEANENALKLASFYNGRTRVLVQEKAFHGRTSLAVEATHNPKIIAPINANGHVTYLPMNNLSAWEAELAKGDVCAVMIECIQGVGGIRLVTPEFMKGLRELCDKYDTVLICDEIQCGYGRSGKLFAHQHTGIRPDIITVAKGIGNGFPMGGVLISPKFTPVYGQLGTTFGGNHLACAAAIAVLDVMKQDNLVENAAKVGAYLMEELKKFPQIKEVRGQGLMIGMEFEEPIKDIRRKLLFEKKVFTGVSGTNVIRLLPPLCLSMEEAEEFLKRFKEVL
;
A
#
# COMPACT_ATOMS: atom_id res chain seq x y z
N MET A 1 22.74 -3.38 24.66
CA MET A 1 22.24 -2.29 23.82
C MET A 1 20.72 -2.17 24.00
N LYS A 2 20.15 -1.00 24.02
CA LYS A 2 18.68 -0.79 24.09
C LYS A 2 18.18 -0.43 22.70
N LEU A 3 16.94 -0.82 22.37
CA LEU A 3 16.27 -0.34 21.16
C LEU A 3 16.03 1.18 21.28
N TYR A 4 16.10 1.87 20.14
CA TYR A 4 15.75 3.29 20.08
C TYR A 4 14.21 3.41 20.10
N ASP A 5 13.67 4.04 21.14
CA ASP A 5 12.23 4.09 21.43
C ASP A 5 11.54 5.16 20.58
N VAL A 6 10.89 4.74 19.50
CA VAL A 6 10.20 5.63 18.55
C VAL A 6 8.73 5.25 18.32
N TYR A 7 8.24 4.17 18.93
CA TYR A 7 6.87 3.69 18.74
C TYR A 7 6.13 3.58 20.07
N PRO A 8 4.90 4.12 20.18
CA PRO A 8 4.02 3.83 21.30
C PRO A 8 3.51 2.38 21.19
N LEU A 9 4.11 1.47 21.94
CA LEU A 9 3.81 0.04 21.88
C LEU A 9 2.60 -0.31 22.75
N PHE A 10 1.79 -1.28 22.30
CA PHE A 10 0.92 -2.04 23.17
C PHE A 10 1.74 -3.14 23.84
N ASP A 11 1.46 -3.41 25.11
CA ASP A 11 2.10 -4.52 25.86
C ASP A 11 1.49 -5.88 25.45
N ILE A 12 1.74 -6.25 24.21
CA ILE A 12 1.29 -7.51 23.58
C ILE A 12 2.43 -8.02 22.72
N ASN A 13 2.88 -9.26 22.98
CA ASN A 13 3.90 -9.94 22.19
C ASN A 13 3.27 -11.00 21.29
N ILE A 14 3.07 -10.67 20.00
CA ILE A 14 2.51 -11.61 19.01
C ILE A 14 3.61 -12.58 18.56
N VAL A 15 3.32 -13.87 18.66
CA VAL A 15 4.29 -14.96 18.40
C VAL A 15 3.83 -15.96 17.32
N LYS A 16 2.57 -15.91 16.91
CA LYS A 16 1.99 -16.83 15.93
C LYS A 16 0.91 -16.15 15.12
N GLY A 17 0.76 -16.54 13.85
CA GLY A 17 -0.33 -16.10 12.97
C GLY A 17 -0.83 -17.21 12.07
N LYS A 18 -2.12 -17.16 11.68
CA LYS A 18 -2.74 -18.04 10.68
C LYS A 18 -3.97 -17.34 10.09
N GLY A 19 -4.02 -17.19 8.76
CA GLY A 19 -5.12 -16.50 8.09
C GLY A 19 -5.29 -15.07 8.60
N CYS A 20 -6.45 -14.73 9.13
CA CYS A 20 -6.75 -13.42 9.75
C CYS A 20 -6.56 -13.42 11.28
N HIS A 21 -5.94 -14.43 11.86
CA HIS A 21 -5.77 -14.54 13.30
C HIS A 21 -4.30 -14.50 13.71
N VAL A 22 -4.04 -13.87 14.87
CA VAL A 22 -2.73 -13.87 15.51
C VAL A 22 -2.86 -14.22 16.99
N TRP A 23 -1.80 -14.78 17.56
CA TRP A 23 -1.76 -15.19 18.99
C TRP A 23 -0.58 -14.55 19.68
N ASP A 24 -0.81 -14.11 20.91
CA ASP A 24 0.25 -13.64 21.77
C ASP A 24 0.94 -14.78 22.52
N GLU A 25 2.00 -14.45 23.26
CA GLU A 25 2.78 -15.40 24.06
C GLU A 25 2.00 -16.06 25.22
N LYS A 26 0.84 -15.49 25.59
CA LYS A 26 -0.08 -16.04 26.60
C LYS A 26 -1.11 -17.00 25.99
N GLY A 27 -1.10 -17.14 24.65
CA GLY A 27 -2.05 -17.95 23.91
C GLY A 27 -3.38 -17.26 23.62
N GLU A 28 -3.51 -15.98 23.91
CA GLU A 28 -4.70 -15.19 23.54
C GLU A 28 -4.78 -14.99 22.02
N GLU A 29 -5.94 -15.28 21.47
CA GLU A 29 -6.22 -15.11 20.02
C GLU A 29 -6.82 -13.76 19.73
N TYR A 30 -6.34 -13.13 18.66
CA TYR A 30 -6.81 -11.83 18.15
C TYR A 30 -7.22 -11.96 16.69
N LEU A 31 -8.35 -11.36 16.33
CA LEU A 31 -8.73 -11.12 14.94
C LEU A 31 -7.94 -9.91 14.40
N ASP A 32 -7.16 -10.14 13.36
CA ASP A 32 -6.29 -9.11 12.76
C ASP A 32 -7.00 -8.38 11.61
N LEU A 33 -7.66 -7.27 11.93
CA LEU A 33 -8.23 -6.37 10.93
C LEU A 33 -7.30 -5.18 10.62
N TYR A 34 -6.00 -5.37 10.83
CA TYR A 34 -4.97 -4.36 10.56
C TYR A 34 -3.90 -4.83 9.57
N GLY A 35 -3.62 -6.14 9.56
CA GLY A 35 -2.64 -6.76 8.67
C GLY A 35 -1.25 -6.14 8.76
N GLY A 36 -0.84 -5.60 9.95
CA GLY A 36 0.42 -4.90 10.10
C GLY A 36 0.59 -3.74 9.12
N HIS A 37 -0.31 -2.76 9.11
CA HIS A 37 -0.37 -1.66 8.12
C HIS A 37 -0.76 -2.11 6.70
N ALA A 38 -1.62 -3.12 6.55
CA ALA A 38 -1.99 -3.74 5.27
C ALA A 38 -0.81 -4.43 4.55
N VAL A 39 0.18 -4.91 5.32
CA VAL A 39 1.31 -5.68 4.78
C VAL A 39 0.90 -7.11 4.49
N ILE A 40 0.15 -7.73 5.41
CA ILE A 40 -0.35 -9.09 5.23
C ILE A 40 -1.51 -9.07 4.23
N SER A 41 -1.27 -9.66 3.06
CA SER A 41 -2.24 -9.72 1.96
C SER A 41 -2.97 -11.07 1.91
N ILE A 42 -2.23 -12.18 1.82
CA ILE A 42 -2.79 -13.53 1.64
C ILE A 42 -3.07 -14.26 2.96
N GLY A 43 -2.94 -13.57 4.09
CA GLY A 43 -3.06 -14.15 5.42
C GLY A 43 -1.72 -14.55 6.04
N HIS A 44 -1.74 -14.68 7.36
CA HIS A 44 -0.56 -15.11 8.12
C HIS A 44 -0.26 -16.58 7.86
N ALA A 45 1.03 -16.93 7.70
CA ALA A 45 1.57 -18.28 7.62
C ALA A 45 0.81 -19.19 6.62
N HIS A 46 0.45 -18.67 5.44
CA HIS A 46 -0.19 -19.48 4.40
C HIS A 46 0.73 -20.65 4.00
N PRO A 47 0.26 -21.92 3.95
CA PRO A 47 1.10 -23.09 3.73
C PRO A 47 1.98 -23.01 2.47
N HIS A 48 1.40 -22.64 1.32
CA HIS A 48 2.15 -22.49 0.08
C HIS A 48 3.26 -21.42 0.19
N TYR A 49 2.96 -20.29 0.82
CA TYR A 49 3.94 -19.21 1.06
C TYR A 49 5.10 -19.70 1.94
N VAL A 50 4.81 -20.41 3.04
CA VAL A 50 5.82 -20.97 3.94
C VAL A 50 6.69 -21.98 3.21
N GLU A 51 6.08 -22.88 2.43
CA GLU A 51 6.80 -23.89 1.63
C GLU A 51 7.75 -23.22 0.62
N MET A 52 7.26 -22.26 -0.16
CA MET A 52 8.05 -21.56 -1.19
C MET A 52 9.28 -20.86 -0.59
N ILE A 53 9.11 -20.12 0.51
CA ILE A 53 10.23 -19.43 1.18
C ILE A 53 11.20 -20.44 1.79
N SER A 54 10.70 -21.48 2.47
CA SER A 54 11.55 -22.49 3.13
C SER A 54 12.40 -23.24 2.10
N ASN A 55 11.81 -23.64 0.99
CA ASN A 55 12.52 -24.31 -0.10
C ASN A 55 13.57 -23.40 -0.74
N GLN A 56 13.22 -22.13 -0.98
CA GLN A 56 14.15 -21.17 -1.56
C GLN A 56 15.30 -20.83 -0.59
N ALA A 57 15.00 -20.72 0.71
CA ALA A 57 16.04 -20.51 1.74
C ALA A 57 17.02 -21.70 1.82
N ALA A 58 16.53 -22.92 1.64
CA ALA A 58 17.35 -24.12 1.62
C ALA A 58 18.27 -24.22 0.39
N GLN A 59 17.90 -23.57 -0.72
CA GLN A 59 18.69 -23.60 -1.95
C GLN A 59 19.62 -22.40 -2.05
N LEU A 60 19.09 -21.18 -2.05
CA LEU A 60 19.82 -19.93 -2.21
C LEU A 60 18.97 -18.72 -1.83
N GLY A 61 19.33 -18.03 -0.75
CA GLY A 61 18.61 -16.85 -0.30
C GLY A 61 18.90 -15.59 -1.12
N PHE A 62 20.16 -15.41 -1.53
CA PHE A 62 20.62 -14.21 -2.20
C PHE A 62 21.84 -14.48 -3.10
N TYR A 63 21.85 -13.83 -4.25
CA TYR A 63 23.06 -13.56 -5.02
C TYR A 63 22.95 -12.20 -5.71
N SER A 64 24.06 -11.66 -6.17
CA SER A 64 24.16 -10.32 -6.77
C SER A 64 23.32 -10.16 -8.04
N ASN A 65 22.77 -8.97 -8.24
CA ASN A 65 22.11 -8.55 -9.50
C ASN A 65 23.09 -8.41 -10.70
N SER A 66 24.35 -8.82 -10.54
CA SER A 66 25.33 -8.91 -11.64
C SER A 66 25.18 -10.19 -12.48
N VAL A 67 24.32 -11.12 -12.07
CA VAL A 67 24.00 -12.35 -12.80
C VAL A 67 22.49 -12.52 -12.96
N ILE A 68 22.07 -13.40 -13.91
CA ILE A 68 20.66 -13.66 -14.16
C ILE A 68 20.02 -14.36 -12.95
N ASN A 69 18.91 -13.80 -12.48
CA ASN A 69 17.99 -14.44 -11.56
C ASN A 69 16.65 -14.69 -12.29
N LYS A 70 16.37 -15.93 -12.66
CA LYS A 70 15.16 -16.28 -13.41
C LYS A 70 13.87 -16.00 -12.65
N LEU A 71 13.89 -16.02 -11.31
CA LEU A 71 12.72 -15.71 -10.50
C LEU A 71 12.26 -14.26 -10.66
N GLN A 72 13.17 -13.33 -10.96
CA GLN A 72 12.79 -11.94 -11.23
C GLN A 72 11.94 -11.84 -12.49
N GLN A 73 12.34 -12.52 -13.58
CA GLN A 73 11.56 -12.54 -14.82
C GLN A 73 10.23 -13.27 -14.63
N GLU A 74 10.22 -14.41 -13.97
CA GLU A 74 9.01 -15.16 -13.66
C GLU A 74 8.01 -14.30 -12.86
N LEU A 75 8.49 -13.57 -11.85
CA LEU A 75 7.65 -12.65 -11.07
C LEU A 75 7.09 -11.53 -11.95
N ALA A 76 7.92 -10.92 -12.81
CA ALA A 76 7.50 -9.87 -13.72
C ALA A 76 6.42 -10.35 -14.69
N ASP A 77 6.61 -11.52 -15.30
CA ASP A 77 5.66 -12.12 -16.24
C ASP A 77 4.30 -12.40 -15.56
N ARG A 78 4.32 -13.05 -14.39
CA ARG A 78 3.10 -13.36 -13.61
C ARG A 78 2.36 -12.10 -13.14
N LEU A 79 3.09 -11.10 -12.66
CA LEU A 79 2.49 -9.84 -12.23
C LEU A 79 1.92 -9.09 -13.43
N GLY A 80 2.62 -9.04 -14.56
CA GLY A 80 2.17 -8.43 -15.81
C GLY A 80 0.85 -9.05 -16.29
N GLU A 81 0.81 -10.40 -16.39
CA GLU A 81 -0.38 -11.15 -16.78
C GLU A 81 -1.57 -10.87 -15.84
N LEU A 82 -1.35 -10.97 -14.52
CA LEU A 82 -2.43 -10.80 -13.53
C LEU A 82 -2.96 -9.37 -13.48
N SER A 83 -2.10 -8.39 -13.68
CA SER A 83 -2.45 -6.96 -13.58
C SER A 83 -2.94 -6.33 -14.88
N GLY A 84 -2.67 -6.94 -16.03
CA GLY A 84 -2.87 -6.34 -17.36
C GLY A 84 -1.82 -5.29 -17.72
N TYR A 85 -0.62 -5.41 -17.14
CA TYR A 85 0.55 -4.54 -17.38
C TYR A 85 1.75 -5.35 -17.91
N ASP A 86 1.50 -6.33 -18.75
CA ASP A 86 2.48 -7.18 -19.42
C ASP A 86 3.42 -6.42 -20.38
N ASP A 87 3.01 -5.23 -20.79
CA ASP A 87 3.81 -4.29 -21.58
C ASP A 87 4.75 -3.39 -20.72
N TYR A 88 4.62 -3.40 -19.37
CA TYR A 88 5.49 -2.62 -18.48
C TYR A 88 6.77 -3.38 -18.12
N GLN A 89 7.79 -2.63 -17.75
CA GLN A 89 9.02 -3.17 -17.18
C GLN A 89 8.96 -3.14 -15.66
N PHE A 90 9.62 -4.08 -14.99
CA PHE A 90 9.56 -4.19 -13.54
C PHE A 90 10.95 -4.05 -12.90
N PHE A 91 11.12 -3.05 -12.04
CA PHE A 91 12.32 -2.85 -11.24
C PHE A 91 12.05 -3.19 -9.78
N LEU A 92 12.82 -4.12 -9.22
CA LEU A 92 12.64 -4.68 -7.88
C LEU A 92 13.53 -4.00 -6.85
N ILE A 93 12.97 -3.70 -5.67
CA ILE A 93 13.62 -3.05 -4.53
C ILE A 93 13.10 -3.65 -3.22
N ASN A 94 13.37 -3.01 -2.03
CA ASN A 94 13.15 -3.64 -0.73
C ASN A 94 12.03 -3.01 0.11
N SER A 95 11.56 -1.83 -0.25
CA SER A 95 10.56 -1.09 0.52
C SER A 95 9.72 -0.16 -0.34
N GLY A 96 8.60 0.32 0.23
CA GLY A 96 7.76 1.32 -0.43
C GLY A 96 8.46 2.68 -0.58
N ALA A 97 9.27 3.08 0.41
CA ALA A 97 10.03 4.32 0.32
C ALA A 97 11.05 4.25 -0.83
N GLU A 98 11.79 3.14 -0.97
CA GLU A 98 12.68 2.93 -2.11
C GLU A 98 11.94 2.92 -3.45
N ALA A 99 10.72 2.33 -3.51
CA ALA A 99 9.90 2.35 -4.71
C ALA A 99 9.59 3.79 -5.14
N ASN A 100 9.11 4.60 -4.22
CA ASN A 100 8.77 5.99 -4.47
C ASN A 100 10.00 6.84 -4.82
N GLU A 101 11.13 6.66 -4.14
CA GLU A 101 12.40 7.34 -4.47
C GLU A 101 12.84 7.03 -5.90
N ASN A 102 12.82 5.75 -6.30
CA ASN A 102 13.22 5.36 -7.66
C ASN A 102 12.22 5.83 -8.72
N ALA A 103 10.92 5.82 -8.44
CA ALA A 103 9.89 6.36 -9.33
C ALA A 103 10.08 7.87 -9.57
N LEU A 104 10.28 8.65 -8.50
CA LEU A 104 10.52 10.09 -8.57
C LEU A 104 11.84 10.42 -9.28
N LYS A 105 12.90 9.67 -8.98
CA LYS A 105 14.19 9.79 -9.64
C LYS A 105 14.08 9.52 -11.15
N LEU A 106 13.34 8.46 -11.54
CA LEU A 106 13.14 8.13 -12.94
C LEU A 106 12.35 9.20 -13.67
N ALA A 107 11.30 9.75 -13.05
CA ALA A 107 10.52 10.84 -13.58
C ALA A 107 11.37 12.10 -13.84
N SER A 108 12.24 12.44 -12.89
CA SER A 108 13.16 13.57 -13.03
C SER A 108 14.21 13.35 -14.12
N PHE A 109 14.74 12.15 -14.29
CA PHE A 109 15.60 11.82 -15.42
C PHE A 109 14.90 11.93 -16.77
N TYR A 110 13.61 11.58 -16.82
CA TYR A 110 12.83 11.61 -18.06
C TYR A 110 12.68 13.01 -18.64
N ASN A 111 12.30 14.00 -17.83
CA ASN A 111 11.97 15.35 -18.33
C ASN A 111 12.91 16.45 -17.80
N GLY A 112 13.92 16.12 -16.97
CA GLY A 112 14.91 17.07 -16.45
C GLY A 112 14.39 18.05 -15.40
N ARG A 113 13.15 17.89 -14.93
CA ARG A 113 12.49 18.75 -13.94
C ARG A 113 12.68 18.23 -12.53
N THR A 114 12.37 19.07 -11.51
CA THR A 114 12.66 18.73 -10.11
C THR A 114 11.47 18.84 -9.18
N ARG A 115 10.37 19.50 -9.58
CA ARG A 115 9.22 19.70 -8.70
C ARG A 115 8.24 18.54 -8.80
N VAL A 116 7.67 18.16 -7.67
CA VAL A 116 6.71 17.05 -7.51
C VAL A 116 5.40 17.60 -6.94
N LEU A 117 4.27 17.21 -7.50
CA LEU A 117 2.95 17.50 -6.96
C LEU A 117 2.40 16.25 -6.26
N VAL A 118 1.91 16.42 -5.03
CA VAL A 118 1.30 15.35 -4.24
C VAL A 118 -0.01 15.82 -3.59
N GLN A 119 -0.82 14.88 -3.16
CA GLN A 119 -2.05 15.17 -2.43
C GLN A 119 -1.75 15.69 -1.02
N GLU A 120 -2.57 16.61 -0.52
CA GLU A 120 -2.66 16.85 0.92
C GLU A 120 -2.97 15.54 1.67
N LYS A 121 -2.39 15.37 2.86
CA LYS A 121 -2.49 14.15 3.70
C LYS A 121 -1.89 12.89 3.07
N ALA A 122 -1.10 13.02 2.01
CA ALA A 122 -0.38 11.89 1.42
C ALA A 122 0.67 11.30 2.38
N PHE A 123 0.94 10.01 2.19
CA PHE A 123 2.05 9.31 2.84
C PHE A 123 2.80 8.44 1.82
N HIS A 124 4.04 8.82 1.51
CA HIS A 124 4.84 8.15 0.49
C HIS A 124 6.13 7.50 1.03
N GLY A 125 6.45 7.70 2.30
CA GLY A 125 7.62 7.08 2.92
C GLY A 125 8.30 7.94 3.98
N ARG A 126 9.46 7.48 4.44
CA ARG A 126 10.23 8.09 5.53
C ARG A 126 11.65 8.46 5.13
N THR A 127 12.05 8.29 3.87
CA THR A 127 13.39 8.58 3.36
C THR A 127 13.36 9.81 2.46
N SER A 128 14.44 10.59 2.46
CA SER A 128 14.77 11.68 1.52
C SER A 128 13.55 12.40 0.88
N LEU A 129 13.32 12.24 -0.44
CA LEU A 129 12.21 12.87 -1.16
C LEU A 129 10.85 12.24 -0.81
N ALA A 130 10.80 10.93 -0.52
CA ALA A 130 9.57 10.27 -0.11
C ALA A 130 9.00 10.82 1.21
N VAL A 131 9.86 11.25 2.15
CA VAL A 131 9.39 11.91 3.38
C VAL A 131 8.96 13.36 3.12
N GLU A 132 9.65 14.07 2.22
CA GLU A 132 9.20 15.39 1.78
C GLU A 132 7.85 15.31 1.04
N ALA A 133 7.60 14.24 0.27
CA ALA A 133 6.31 13.97 -0.37
C ALA A 133 5.22 13.50 0.59
N THR A 134 5.56 13.24 1.86
CA THR A 134 4.59 12.89 2.92
C THR A 134 4.12 14.16 3.63
N HIS A 135 2.80 14.45 3.55
CA HIS A 135 2.24 15.68 4.13
C HIS A 135 2.15 15.59 5.66
N ASN A 136 3.31 15.57 6.32
CA ASN A 136 3.45 15.60 7.77
C ASN A 136 4.74 16.33 8.18
N PRO A 137 4.68 17.64 8.47
CA PRO A 137 5.87 18.43 8.77
C PRO A 137 6.64 17.95 10.02
N LYS A 138 5.99 17.18 10.91
CA LYS A 138 6.64 16.67 12.13
C LYS A 138 7.70 15.59 11.88
N ILE A 139 7.69 14.98 10.69
CA ILE A 139 8.64 13.90 10.34
C ILE A 139 9.62 14.31 9.24
N ILE A 140 9.50 15.50 8.70
CA ILE A 140 10.42 16.07 7.71
C ILE A 140 11.58 16.73 8.46
N ALA A 141 12.75 16.09 8.42
CA ALA A 141 13.94 16.67 9.02
C ALA A 141 14.45 17.86 8.16
N PRO A 142 15.19 18.84 8.72
CA PRO A 142 15.72 19.97 7.96
C PRO A 142 16.48 19.57 6.69
N ILE A 143 17.21 18.47 6.72
CA ILE A 143 17.94 17.93 5.55
C ILE A 143 17.01 17.40 4.43
N ASN A 144 15.74 17.11 4.75
CA ASN A 144 14.75 16.62 3.81
C ASN A 144 13.80 17.71 3.30
N ALA A 145 13.86 18.92 3.86
CA ALA A 145 13.03 20.06 3.49
C ALA A 145 13.66 20.85 2.35
N ASN A 146 13.68 20.29 1.14
CA ASN A 146 14.39 20.84 0.00
C ASN A 146 13.52 21.73 -0.91
N GLY A 147 12.20 21.81 -0.65
CA GLY A 147 11.27 22.64 -1.43
C GLY A 147 10.91 22.07 -2.80
N HIS A 148 11.10 20.77 -3.01
CA HIS A 148 10.73 20.13 -4.26
C HIS A 148 9.26 19.75 -4.35
N VAL A 149 8.53 19.70 -3.22
CA VAL A 149 7.17 19.16 -3.15
C VAL A 149 6.13 20.25 -2.94
N THR A 150 5.06 20.20 -3.74
CA THR A 150 3.86 21.02 -3.56
C THR A 150 2.67 20.11 -3.23
N TYR A 151 1.98 20.41 -2.11
CA TYR A 151 0.79 19.67 -1.69
C TYR A 151 -0.47 20.34 -2.23
N LEU A 152 -1.37 19.56 -2.81
CA LEU A 152 -2.59 20.05 -3.44
C LEU A 152 -3.85 19.33 -2.93
N PRO A 153 -5.00 20.00 -2.88
CA PRO A 153 -6.25 19.40 -2.43
C PRO A 153 -6.68 18.27 -3.39
N MET A 154 -7.10 17.14 -2.79
CA MET A 154 -7.66 16.02 -3.53
C MET A 154 -8.95 16.43 -4.27
N ASN A 155 -9.14 15.88 -5.47
CA ASN A 155 -10.35 16.08 -6.30
C ASN A 155 -10.62 17.54 -6.73
N ASN A 156 -9.62 18.42 -6.71
CA ASN A 156 -9.70 19.79 -7.19
C ASN A 156 -8.80 19.97 -8.42
N LEU A 157 -9.26 19.54 -9.57
CA LEU A 157 -8.45 19.48 -10.81
C LEU A 157 -7.88 20.85 -11.21
N SER A 158 -8.62 21.97 -11.00
CA SER A 158 -8.14 23.31 -11.35
C SER A 158 -6.90 23.73 -10.56
N ALA A 159 -6.77 23.33 -9.29
CA ALA A 159 -5.58 23.61 -8.51
C ALA A 159 -4.35 22.87 -9.06
N TRP A 160 -4.54 21.64 -9.53
CA TRP A 160 -3.47 20.85 -10.15
C TRP A 160 -3.06 21.42 -11.52
N GLU A 161 -4.03 21.82 -12.36
CA GLU A 161 -3.74 22.44 -13.64
C GLU A 161 -2.94 23.74 -13.49
N ALA A 162 -3.28 24.60 -12.53
CA ALA A 162 -2.57 25.83 -12.26
C ALA A 162 -1.08 25.60 -11.91
N GLU A 163 -0.77 24.52 -11.20
CA GLU A 163 0.61 24.16 -10.85
C GLU A 163 1.35 23.50 -12.01
N LEU A 164 0.69 22.60 -12.76
CA LEU A 164 1.27 21.93 -13.93
C LEU A 164 1.59 22.93 -15.06
N ALA A 165 0.76 23.96 -15.23
CA ALA A 165 0.97 25.00 -16.23
C ALA A 165 2.26 25.82 -16.05
N LYS A 166 2.91 25.76 -14.88
CA LYS A 166 4.22 26.40 -14.64
C LYS A 166 5.37 25.71 -15.40
N GLY A 167 5.19 24.46 -15.83
CA GLY A 167 6.12 23.74 -16.70
C GLY A 167 7.38 23.17 -16.02
N ASP A 168 7.46 23.19 -14.69
CA ASP A 168 8.61 22.77 -13.90
C ASP A 168 8.39 21.46 -13.11
N VAL A 169 7.20 20.83 -13.26
CA VAL A 169 6.82 19.62 -12.56
C VAL A 169 7.35 18.38 -13.26
N CYS A 170 8.16 17.57 -12.55
CA CYS A 170 8.65 16.30 -13.08
C CYS A 170 7.61 15.19 -12.92
N ALA A 171 6.92 15.15 -11.79
CA ALA A 171 5.97 14.09 -11.46
C ALA A 171 4.76 14.59 -10.68
N VAL A 172 3.64 13.93 -10.90
CA VAL A 172 2.48 13.89 -10.02
C VAL A 172 2.46 12.52 -9.35
N MET A 173 2.39 12.45 -8.01
CA MET A 173 2.31 11.19 -7.28
C MET A 173 1.01 11.14 -6.47
N ILE A 174 0.21 10.08 -6.68
CA ILE A 174 -1.14 9.92 -6.15
C ILE A 174 -1.31 8.57 -5.42
N GLU A 175 -1.84 8.61 -4.21
CA GLU A 175 -2.53 7.45 -3.63
C GLU A 175 -4.00 7.49 -4.09
N CYS A 176 -4.46 6.49 -4.86
CA CYS A 176 -5.87 6.45 -5.29
C CYS A 176 -6.83 6.24 -4.12
N ILE A 177 -6.36 5.59 -3.06
CA ILE A 177 -7.00 5.54 -1.75
C ILE A 177 -5.92 5.85 -0.73
N GLN A 178 -6.03 7.00 -0.09
CA GLN A 178 -5.06 7.41 0.92
C GLN A 178 -5.11 6.51 2.14
N GLY A 179 -3.98 5.91 2.48
CA GLY A 179 -3.91 5.05 3.66
C GLY A 179 -3.90 5.85 4.96
N VAL A 180 -2.81 6.54 5.22
CA VAL A 180 -2.60 7.34 6.44
C VAL A 180 -3.53 8.56 6.48
N GLY A 181 -3.89 9.10 5.32
CA GLY A 181 -4.82 10.23 5.18
C GLY A 181 -6.27 9.93 5.58
N GLY A 182 -6.60 8.69 6.00
CA GLY A 182 -7.91 8.32 6.56
C GLY A 182 -8.87 7.69 5.56
N ILE A 183 -8.35 6.90 4.64
CA ILE A 183 -9.13 6.17 3.62
C ILE A 183 -9.97 7.12 2.74
N ARG A 184 -9.32 8.17 2.26
CA ARG A 184 -9.93 9.12 1.32
C ARG A 184 -9.67 8.66 -0.11
N LEU A 185 -10.70 8.75 -0.96
CA LEU A 185 -10.64 8.25 -2.33
C LEU A 185 -10.58 9.42 -3.33
N VAL A 186 -9.81 9.21 -4.39
CA VAL A 186 -9.92 10.04 -5.60
C VAL A 186 -11.18 9.68 -6.37
N THR A 187 -11.77 10.65 -7.06
CA THR A 187 -12.87 10.36 -7.98
C THR A 187 -12.33 9.93 -9.36
N PRO A 188 -13.07 9.08 -10.10
CA PRO A 188 -12.68 8.70 -11.45
C PRO A 188 -12.52 9.91 -12.40
N GLU A 189 -13.38 10.93 -12.26
CA GLU A 189 -13.34 12.16 -13.04
C GLU A 189 -12.05 12.95 -12.80
N PHE A 190 -11.66 13.08 -11.51
CA PHE A 190 -10.40 13.73 -11.14
C PHE A 190 -9.20 13.00 -11.75
N MET A 191 -9.15 11.66 -11.63
CA MET A 191 -8.01 10.88 -12.15
C MET A 191 -7.92 10.92 -13.68
N LYS A 192 -9.06 10.90 -14.39
CA LYS A 192 -9.07 11.06 -15.85
C LYS A 192 -8.57 12.44 -16.27
N GLY A 193 -9.08 13.49 -15.65
CA GLY A 193 -8.61 14.85 -15.91
C GLY A 193 -7.14 15.03 -15.57
N LEU A 194 -6.68 14.44 -14.44
CA LEU A 194 -5.27 14.51 -14.05
C LEU A 194 -4.36 13.78 -15.04
N ARG A 195 -4.78 12.63 -15.60
CA ARG A 195 -4.05 11.94 -16.67
C ARG A 195 -3.91 12.82 -17.90
N GLU A 196 -5.01 13.45 -18.34
CA GLU A 196 -5.02 14.37 -19.48
C GLU A 196 -4.09 15.58 -19.25
N LEU A 197 -4.09 16.14 -18.04
CA LEU A 197 -3.19 17.23 -17.68
C LEU A 197 -1.72 16.79 -17.66
N CYS A 198 -1.41 15.62 -17.11
CA CYS A 198 -0.05 15.08 -17.14
C CYS A 198 0.45 14.87 -18.57
N ASP A 199 -0.41 14.39 -19.47
CA ASP A 199 -0.07 14.24 -20.89
C ASP A 199 0.14 15.61 -21.56
N LYS A 200 -0.75 16.59 -21.30
CA LYS A 200 -0.68 17.95 -21.84
C LYS A 200 0.62 18.67 -21.45
N TYR A 201 1.07 18.49 -20.21
CA TYR A 201 2.24 19.20 -19.67
C TYR A 201 3.52 18.35 -19.62
N ASP A 202 3.51 17.18 -20.26
CA ASP A 202 4.63 16.21 -20.26
C ASP A 202 5.18 15.95 -18.86
N THR A 203 4.26 15.61 -17.94
CA THR A 203 4.55 15.30 -16.54
C THR A 203 4.27 13.82 -16.29
N VAL A 204 5.14 13.16 -15.53
CA VAL A 204 4.99 11.73 -15.20
C VAL A 204 3.90 11.54 -14.14
N LEU A 205 2.91 10.69 -14.44
CA LEU A 205 1.90 10.28 -13.46
C LEU A 205 2.32 8.99 -12.76
N ILE A 206 2.52 9.07 -11.44
CA ILE A 206 2.88 7.96 -10.56
C ILE A 206 1.68 7.60 -9.70
N CYS A 207 1.21 6.35 -9.76
CA CYS A 207 0.24 5.81 -8.80
C CYS A 207 0.98 5.03 -7.70
N ASP A 208 0.90 5.53 -6.47
CA ASP A 208 1.39 4.83 -5.28
C ASP A 208 0.37 3.78 -4.84
N GLU A 209 0.63 2.54 -5.24
CA GLU A 209 -0.19 1.36 -4.92
C GLU A 209 0.38 0.55 -3.74
N ILE A 210 1.29 1.14 -2.97
CA ILE A 210 1.98 0.47 -1.86
C ILE A 210 1.01 -0.04 -0.80
N GLN A 211 -0.04 0.71 -0.49
CA GLN A 211 -1.04 0.27 0.48
C GLN A 211 -2.38 -0.12 -0.16
N CYS A 212 -2.82 0.56 -1.21
CA CYS A 212 -4.12 0.33 -1.83
C CYS A 212 -4.11 -0.74 -2.94
N GLY A 213 -2.93 -1.15 -3.41
CA GLY A 213 -2.75 -2.19 -4.42
C GLY A 213 -2.83 -3.63 -3.89
N TYR A 214 -2.42 -4.56 -4.73
CA TYR A 214 -2.39 -6.00 -4.46
C TYR A 214 -3.73 -6.55 -3.95
N GLY A 215 -4.82 -6.24 -4.67
CA GLY A 215 -6.16 -6.78 -4.42
C GLY A 215 -6.96 -6.08 -3.33
N ARG A 216 -6.32 -5.23 -2.53
CA ARG A 216 -6.90 -4.58 -1.35
C ARG A 216 -8.21 -3.84 -1.62
N SER A 217 -8.31 -3.17 -2.76
CA SER A 217 -9.49 -2.40 -3.16
C SER A 217 -10.56 -3.21 -3.91
N GLY A 218 -10.38 -4.51 -4.10
CA GLY A 218 -11.24 -5.35 -4.94
C GLY A 218 -10.90 -5.30 -6.43
N LYS A 219 -9.80 -4.67 -6.80
CA LYS A 219 -9.05 -4.82 -8.06
C LYS A 219 -7.58 -4.98 -7.73
N LEU A 220 -6.77 -5.50 -8.65
CA LEU A 220 -5.35 -5.71 -8.34
C LEU A 220 -4.67 -4.40 -7.97
N PHE A 221 -4.94 -3.32 -8.71
CA PHE A 221 -4.52 -1.96 -8.38
C PHE A 221 -5.73 -1.02 -8.23
N ALA A 222 -5.67 -0.11 -7.26
CA ALA A 222 -6.77 0.80 -6.95
C ALA A 222 -7.07 1.78 -8.11
N HIS A 223 -6.04 2.25 -8.84
CA HIS A 223 -6.25 3.14 -9.99
C HIS A 223 -7.09 2.48 -11.12
N GLN A 224 -7.15 1.14 -11.19
CA GLN A 224 -7.97 0.44 -12.18
C GLN A 224 -9.47 0.72 -12.02
N HIS A 225 -9.92 1.18 -10.84
CA HIS A 225 -11.30 1.65 -10.66
C HIS A 225 -11.59 2.96 -11.41
N THR A 226 -10.57 3.72 -11.74
CA THR A 226 -10.70 5.00 -12.44
C THR A 226 -10.56 4.89 -13.95
N GLY A 227 -10.07 3.75 -14.45
CA GLY A 227 -9.92 3.47 -15.88
C GLY A 227 -8.72 4.15 -16.55
N ILE A 228 -7.80 4.76 -15.76
CA ILE A 228 -6.56 5.36 -16.32
C ILE A 228 -5.40 4.37 -16.30
N ARG A 229 -4.37 4.65 -17.10
CA ARG A 229 -3.06 3.97 -17.03
C ARG A 229 -2.01 4.99 -16.57
N PRO A 230 -1.37 4.82 -15.43
CA PRO A 230 -0.29 5.69 -14.97
C PRO A 230 1.00 5.42 -15.74
N ASP A 231 1.95 6.34 -15.73
CA ASP A 231 3.27 6.10 -16.32
C ASP A 231 4.12 5.18 -15.43
N ILE A 232 3.95 5.26 -14.11
CA ILE A 232 4.67 4.44 -13.12
C ILE A 232 3.70 3.99 -12.03
N ILE A 233 3.87 2.74 -11.57
CA ILE A 233 3.14 2.18 -10.43
C ILE A 233 4.17 1.72 -9.39
N THR A 234 4.03 2.18 -8.15
CA THR A 234 4.89 1.72 -7.06
C THR A 234 4.17 0.72 -6.16
N VAL A 235 4.84 -0.35 -5.80
CA VAL A 235 4.30 -1.46 -5.00
C VAL A 235 5.24 -1.85 -3.87
N ALA A 236 4.66 -2.28 -2.75
CA ALA A 236 5.34 -2.89 -1.61
C ALA A 236 4.32 -3.61 -0.73
N LYS A 237 4.57 -3.78 0.56
CA LYS A 237 3.63 -4.37 1.54
C LYS A 237 3.02 -5.69 1.06
N GLY A 238 1.82 -5.64 0.48
CA GLY A 238 1.08 -6.82 0.04
C GLY A 238 1.81 -7.74 -0.94
N ILE A 239 2.73 -7.20 -1.74
CA ILE A 239 3.56 -8.00 -2.66
C ILE A 239 4.39 -9.06 -1.93
N GLY A 240 4.87 -8.75 -0.72
CA GLY A 240 5.76 -9.62 0.05
C GLY A 240 5.07 -10.40 1.17
N ASN A 241 3.83 -10.07 1.51
CA ASN A 241 3.08 -10.66 2.63
C ASN A 241 3.91 -10.76 3.92
N GLY A 242 4.66 -9.69 4.25
CA GLY A 242 5.56 -9.63 5.41
C GLY A 242 7.05 -9.77 5.06
N PHE A 243 7.41 -10.32 3.91
CA PHE A 243 8.80 -10.27 3.44
C PHE A 243 9.12 -8.85 2.92
N PRO A 244 10.23 -8.22 3.38
CA PRO A 244 10.60 -6.87 2.94
C PRO A 244 10.95 -6.84 1.45
N MET A 245 10.07 -6.26 0.66
CA MET A 245 10.29 -6.02 -0.77
C MET A 245 9.36 -4.95 -1.31
N GLY A 246 9.70 -4.47 -2.49
CA GLY A 246 8.89 -3.56 -3.27
C GLY A 246 9.27 -3.61 -4.74
N GLY A 247 8.62 -2.79 -5.54
CA GLY A 247 8.89 -2.71 -6.96
C GLY A 247 8.29 -1.47 -7.60
N VAL A 248 8.75 -1.22 -8.82
CA VAL A 248 8.31 -0.13 -9.68
C VAL A 248 7.93 -0.73 -11.03
N LEU A 249 6.66 -0.67 -11.41
CA LEU A 249 6.20 -1.00 -12.75
C LEU A 249 6.33 0.28 -13.60
N ILE A 250 7.04 0.17 -14.69
CA ILE A 250 7.50 1.30 -15.53
C ILE A 250 6.95 1.13 -16.94
N SER A 251 6.18 2.10 -17.41
CA SER A 251 5.56 2.04 -18.75
C SER A 251 6.60 2.05 -19.88
N PRO A 252 6.24 1.62 -21.09
CA PRO A 252 7.12 1.67 -22.27
C PRO A 252 7.58 3.08 -22.66
N LYS A 253 7.02 4.13 -22.05
CA LYS A 253 7.46 5.53 -22.20
C LYS A 253 8.94 5.74 -21.82
N PHE A 254 9.48 4.90 -20.93
CA PHE A 254 10.83 5.04 -20.42
C PHE A 254 11.80 4.04 -21.06
N THR A 255 12.95 4.53 -21.47
CA THR A 255 14.04 3.67 -21.97
C THR A 255 15.02 3.39 -20.84
N PRO A 256 15.33 2.12 -20.53
CA PRO A 256 16.31 1.77 -19.50
C PRO A 256 17.70 2.32 -19.83
N VAL A 257 18.36 2.89 -18.81
CA VAL A 257 19.75 3.34 -18.91
C VAL A 257 20.54 2.72 -17.77
N TYR A 258 21.62 2.01 -18.10
CA TYR A 258 22.49 1.37 -17.10
C TYR A 258 23.03 2.39 -16.11
N GLY A 259 22.91 2.07 -14.80
CA GLY A 259 23.43 2.88 -13.71
C GLY A 259 22.49 3.99 -13.21
N GLN A 260 21.37 4.28 -13.88
CA GLN A 260 20.40 5.27 -13.38
C GLN A 260 19.67 4.78 -12.12
N LEU A 261 19.24 3.53 -12.10
CA LEU A 261 18.62 2.87 -10.95
C LEU A 261 19.51 1.72 -10.49
N GLY A 262 19.45 1.37 -9.21
CA GLY A 262 20.25 0.28 -8.67
C GLY A 262 19.84 -0.11 -7.26
N THR A 263 20.12 -1.37 -6.90
CA THR A 263 19.84 -1.92 -5.58
C THR A 263 20.72 -3.12 -5.32
N THR A 264 21.13 -3.34 -4.07
CA THR A 264 21.89 -4.52 -3.68
C THR A 264 20.97 -5.72 -3.47
N PHE A 265 19.91 -5.56 -2.66
CA PHE A 265 19.03 -6.66 -2.25
C PHE A 265 17.73 -6.79 -3.06
N GLY A 266 17.34 -5.76 -3.79
CA GLY A 266 16.08 -5.76 -4.54
C GLY A 266 16.02 -6.90 -5.54
N GLY A 267 14.92 -7.68 -5.49
CA GLY A 267 14.73 -8.85 -6.34
C GLY A 267 15.58 -10.06 -5.96
N ASN A 268 16.03 -10.17 -4.69
CA ASN A 268 16.71 -11.37 -4.24
C ASN A 268 15.82 -12.62 -4.33
N HIS A 269 16.41 -13.79 -4.29
CA HIS A 269 15.73 -15.07 -4.50
C HIS A 269 14.59 -15.30 -3.51
N LEU A 270 14.79 -14.99 -2.22
CA LEU A 270 13.75 -15.13 -1.20
C LEU A 270 12.59 -14.17 -1.42
N ALA A 271 12.88 -12.90 -1.76
CA ALA A 271 11.85 -11.92 -2.06
C ALA A 271 11.01 -12.32 -3.27
N CYS A 272 11.66 -12.80 -4.35
CA CYS A 272 10.95 -13.27 -5.53
C CYS A 272 10.09 -14.52 -5.24
N ALA A 273 10.62 -15.49 -4.48
CA ALA A 273 9.85 -16.67 -4.07
C ALA A 273 8.62 -16.28 -3.22
N ALA A 274 8.79 -15.34 -2.28
CA ALA A 274 7.69 -14.81 -1.49
C ALA A 274 6.61 -14.16 -2.37
N ALA A 275 6.99 -13.28 -3.30
CA ALA A 275 6.06 -12.57 -4.16
C ALA A 275 5.36 -13.49 -5.18
N ILE A 276 6.06 -14.49 -5.73
CA ILE A 276 5.46 -15.51 -6.60
C ILE A 276 4.39 -16.28 -5.82
N ALA A 277 4.70 -16.73 -4.60
CA ALA A 277 3.72 -17.40 -3.75
C ALA A 277 2.49 -16.53 -3.43
N VAL A 278 2.69 -15.22 -3.23
CA VAL A 278 1.58 -14.28 -3.04
C VAL A 278 0.67 -14.25 -4.28
N LEU A 279 1.22 -14.13 -5.48
CA LEU A 279 0.42 -14.11 -6.71
C LEU A 279 -0.32 -15.43 -6.95
N ASP A 280 0.34 -16.57 -6.66
CA ASP A 280 -0.28 -17.90 -6.76
C ASP A 280 -1.51 -18.01 -5.87
N VAL A 281 -1.37 -17.65 -4.58
CA VAL A 281 -2.47 -17.70 -3.61
C VAL A 281 -3.58 -16.70 -3.98
N MET A 282 -3.23 -15.49 -4.37
CA MET A 282 -4.22 -14.48 -4.79
C MET A 282 -5.11 -14.98 -5.93
N LYS A 283 -4.51 -15.68 -6.91
CA LYS A 283 -5.22 -16.26 -8.07
C LYS A 283 -6.01 -17.51 -7.64
N GLN A 284 -5.38 -18.42 -6.91
CA GLN A 284 -5.97 -19.71 -6.51
C GLN A 284 -7.19 -19.52 -5.61
N ASP A 285 -7.10 -18.62 -4.63
CA ASP A 285 -8.12 -18.40 -3.60
C ASP A 285 -9.08 -17.25 -3.97
N ASN A 286 -8.97 -16.67 -5.18
CA ASN A 286 -9.78 -15.56 -5.68
C ASN A 286 -9.84 -14.37 -4.69
N LEU A 287 -8.70 -14.00 -4.10
CA LEU A 287 -8.65 -13.05 -3.00
C LEU A 287 -9.04 -11.63 -3.41
N VAL A 288 -8.91 -11.25 -4.67
CA VAL A 288 -9.34 -9.94 -5.19
C VAL A 288 -10.87 -9.84 -5.17
N GLU A 289 -11.57 -10.86 -5.66
CA GLU A 289 -13.03 -10.94 -5.61
C GLU A 289 -13.53 -11.05 -4.17
N ASN A 290 -12.85 -11.83 -3.32
CA ASN A 290 -13.18 -11.92 -1.91
C ASN A 290 -13.10 -10.54 -1.24
N ALA A 291 -12.04 -9.78 -1.48
CA ALA A 291 -11.89 -8.42 -0.95
C ALA A 291 -13.01 -7.49 -1.41
N ALA A 292 -13.43 -7.57 -2.67
CA ALA A 292 -14.57 -6.80 -3.18
C ALA A 292 -15.87 -7.18 -2.48
N LYS A 293 -16.17 -8.48 -2.37
CA LYS A 293 -17.41 -9.01 -1.80
C LYS A 293 -17.53 -8.74 -0.30
N VAL A 294 -16.53 -9.14 0.48
CA VAL A 294 -16.53 -8.97 1.94
C VAL A 294 -16.44 -7.50 2.33
N GLY A 295 -15.65 -6.72 1.57
CA GLY A 295 -15.54 -5.28 1.77
C GLY A 295 -16.86 -4.55 1.54
N ALA A 296 -17.59 -4.87 0.48
CA ALA A 296 -18.91 -4.29 0.21
C ALA A 296 -19.89 -4.61 1.35
N TYR A 297 -19.93 -5.88 1.79
CA TYR A 297 -20.76 -6.31 2.92
C TYR A 297 -20.42 -5.52 4.20
N LEU A 298 -19.16 -5.46 4.58
CA LEU A 298 -18.73 -4.72 5.77
C LEU A 298 -19.12 -3.23 5.70
N MET A 299 -18.92 -2.58 4.56
CA MET A 299 -19.27 -1.16 4.41
C MET A 299 -20.77 -0.92 4.55
N GLU A 300 -21.63 -1.80 4.01
CA GLU A 300 -23.08 -1.67 4.15
C GLU A 300 -23.55 -1.91 5.59
N GLU A 301 -22.98 -2.90 6.28
CA GLU A 301 -23.31 -3.16 7.68
C GLU A 301 -22.83 -2.04 8.61
N LEU A 302 -21.62 -1.52 8.39
CA LEU A 302 -21.05 -0.44 9.19
C LEU A 302 -21.84 0.87 9.09
N LYS A 303 -22.45 1.18 7.95
CA LYS A 303 -23.33 2.35 7.77
C LYS A 303 -24.58 2.32 8.67
N LYS A 304 -24.96 1.15 9.18
CA LYS A 304 -26.14 0.99 10.06
C LYS A 304 -25.87 1.42 11.51
N PHE A 305 -24.60 1.67 11.88
CA PHE A 305 -24.22 2.12 13.21
C PHE A 305 -24.33 3.64 13.32
N PRO A 306 -25.28 4.19 14.09
CA PRO A 306 -25.50 5.64 14.15
C PRO A 306 -24.35 6.42 14.79
N GLN A 307 -23.41 5.74 15.48
CA GLN A 307 -22.22 6.33 16.06
C GLN A 307 -21.15 6.66 15.03
N ILE A 308 -21.21 6.03 13.84
CA ILE A 308 -20.27 6.27 12.75
C ILE A 308 -20.79 7.43 11.91
N LYS A 309 -20.01 8.51 11.84
CA LYS A 309 -20.31 9.68 11.02
C LYS A 309 -20.25 9.38 9.52
N GLU A 310 -19.20 8.67 9.09
CA GLU A 310 -18.95 8.33 7.69
C GLU A 310 -18.24 6.98 7.59
N VAL A 311 -18.73 6.11 6.71
CA VAL A 311 -18.05 4.90 6.26
C VAL A 311 -17.61 5.13 4.83
N ARG A 312 -16.30 5.04 4.56
CA ARG A 312 -15.71 5.18 3.23
C ARG A 312 -14.67 4.12 2.96
N GLY A 313 -14.40 3.84 1.70
CA GLY A 313 -13.41 2.84 1.32
C GLY A 313 -13.78 2.11 0.05
N GLN A 314 -12.99 1.09 -0.25
CA GLN A 314 -13.20 0.21 -1.39
C GLN A 314 -12.53 -1.14 -1.11
N GLY A 315 -13.24 -2.24 -1.37
CA GLY A 315 -12.78 -3.57 -0.99
C GLY A 315 -12.52 -3.66 0.52
N LEU A 316 -11.42 -4.28 0.91
CA LEU A 316 -10.98 -4.40 2.30
C LEU A 316 -10.03 -3.27 2.75
N MET A 317 -10.25 -2.06 2.24
CA MET A 317 -9.62 -0.83 2.69
C MET A 317 -10.72 0.12 3.15
N ILE A 318 -11.09 0.05 4.44
CA ILE A 318 -12.29 0.69 4.99
C ILE A 318 -11.90 1.67 6.10
N GLY A 319 -12.47 2.87 6.06
CA GLY A 319 -12.36 3.89 7.09
C GLY A 319 -13.71 4.17 7.74
N MET A 320 -13.74 4.19 9.06
CA MET A 320 -14.88 4.59 9.87
C MET A 320 -14.54 5.88 10.58
N GLU A 321 -15.15 6.99 10.19
CA GLU A 321 -14.96 8.29 10.84
C GLU A 321 -16.02 8.51 11.91
N PHE A 322 -15.59 9.03 13.06
CA PHE A 322 -16.43 9.37 14.20
C PHE A 322 -16.35 10.88 14.47
N GLU A 323 -17.36 11.43 15.16
CA GLU A 323 -17.29 12.82 15.63
C GLU A 323 -16.26 12.95 16.76
N GLU A 324 -16.28 12.02 17.70
CA GLU A 324 -15.42 12.00 18.87
C GLU A 324 -14.14 11.18 18.68
N PRO A 325 -13.10 11.41 19.50
CA PRO A 325 -11.88 10.61 19.46
C PRO A 325 -12.14 9.12 19.74
N ILE A 326 -11.54 8.27 18.93
CA ILE A 326 -11.76 6.81 18.94
C ILE A 326 -10.84 6.02 19.88
N LYS A 327 -10.03 6.70 20.69
CA LYS A 327 -9.02 6.04 21.53
C LYS A 327 -9.60 4.95 22.42
N ASP A 328 -10.73 5.23 23.07
CA ASP A 328 -11.35 4.29 24.00
C ASP A 328 -12.04 3.13 23.26
N ILE A 329 -12.72 3.40 22.14
CA ILE A 329 -13.31 2.36 21.28
C ILE A 329 -12.21 1.39 20.81
N ARG A 330 -11.09 1.90 20.28
CA ARG A 330 -9.98 1.06 19.84
C ARG A 330 -9.35 0.26 20.98
N ARG A 331 -9.23 0.87 22.16
CA ARG A 331 -8.69 0.19 23.34
C ARG A 331 -9.58 -0.97 23.76
N LYS A 332 -10.90 -0.77 23.81
CA LYS A 332 -11.87 -1.84 24.09
C LYS A 332 -11.83 -2.94 23.01
N LEU A 333 -11.80 -2.57 21.73
CA LEU A 333 -11.66 -3.53 20.63
C LEU A 333 -10.42 -4.42 20.84
N LEU A 334 -9.28 -3.83 21.11
CA LEU A 334 -8.03 -4.58 21.25
C LEU A 334 -8.00 -5.45 22.53
N PHE A 335 -8.25 -4.85 23.69
CA PHE A 335 -8.00 -5.52 24.96
C PHE A 335 -9.17 -6.36 25.47
N GLU A 336 -10.41 -5.94 25.19
CA GLU A 336 -11.60 -6.66 25.64
C GLU A 336 -12.15 -7.60 24.56
N LYS A 337 -12.15 -7.15 23.29
CA LYS A 337 -12.72 -7.90 22.16
C LYS A 337 -11.69 -8.58 21.28
N LYS A 338 -10.39 -8.42 21.58
CA LYS A 338 -9.30 -9.11 20.87
C LYS A 338 -9.32 -8.84 19.35
N VAL A 339 -9.50 -7.58 18.94
CA VAL A 339 -9.50 -7.16 17.53
C VAL A 339 -8.46 -6.08 17.32
N PHE A 340 -7.49 -6.34 16.45
CA PHE A 340 -6.55 -5.32 15.97
C PHE A 340 -7.18 -4.45 14.88
N THR A 341 -7.02 -3.13 14.99
CA THR A 341 -7.48 -2.16 13.98
C THR A 341 -6.43 -1.08 13.76
N GLY A 342 -6.43 -0.48 12.58
CA GLY A 342 -5.62 0.70 12.27
C GLY A 342 -6.26 2.01 12.76
N VAL A 343 -5.52 3.11 12.67
CA VAL A 343 -5.98 4.45 13.02
C VAL A 343 -5.47 5.48 12.01
N SER A 344 -6.27 6.53 11.78
CA SER A 344 -5.82 7.75 11.13
C SER A 344 -6.33 8.95 11.91
N GLY A 345 -5.41 9.89 12.23
CA GLY A 345 -5.73 11.01 13.10
C GLY A 345 -6.24 10.55 14.45
N THR A 346 -7.23 11.26 14.98
CA THR A 346 -7.83 10.99 16.32
C THR A 346 -9.18 10.30 16.25
N ASN A 347 -9.84 10.30 15.08
CA ASN A 347 -11.25 9.96 14.94
C ASN A 347 -11.58 8.98 13.80
N VAL A 348 -10.59 8.39 13.13
CA VAL A 348 -10.82 7.39 12.08
C VAL A 348 -10.25 6.03 12.47
N ILE A 349 -11.09 5.00 12.57
CA ILE A 349 -10.66 3.60 12.62
C ILE A 349 -10.49 3.10 11.19
N ARG A 350 -9.39 2.40 10.91
CA ARG A 350 -9.13 1.77 9.61
C ARG A 350 -9.18 0.26 9.74
N LEU A 351 -9.92 -0.38 8.85
CA LEU A 351 -9.90 -1.83 8.66
C LEU A 351 -9.07 -2.15 7.43
N LEU A 352 -8.04 -2.94 7.63
CA LEU A 352 -7.03 -3.34 6.63
C LEU A 352 -6.69 -4.83 6.81
N PRO A 353 -7.70 -5.73 6.92
CA PRO A 353 -7.47 -7.15 7.19
C PRO A 353 -6.69 -7.82 6.06
N PRO A 354 -6.14 -9.01 6.26
CA PRO A 354 -5.74 -9.89 5.17
C PRO A 354 -6.91 -10.12 4.21
N LEU A 355 -6.61 -10.30 2.91
CA LEU A 355 -7.63 -10.43 1.86
C LEU A 355 -8.42 -11.74 1.94
N CYS A 356 -7.93 -12.70 2.73
CA CYS A 356 -8.60 -13.96 3.02
C CYS A 356 -9.67 -13.86 4.12
N LEU A 357 -9.99 -12.64 4.61
CA LEU A 357 -11.05 -12.44 5.59
C LEU A 357 -12.34 -13.07 5.08
N SER A 358 -12.88 -14.02 5.86
CA SER A 358 -14.13 -14.69 5.52
C SER A 358 -15.37 -13.85 5.89
N MET A 359 -16.52 -14.24 5.37
CA MET A 359 -17.79 -13.59 5.72
C MET A 359 -18.11 -13.80 7.21
N GLU A 360 -17.84 -14.99 7.73
CA GLU A 360 -18.07 -15.35 9.14
C GLU A 360 -17.18 -14.52 10.07
N GLU A 361 -15.91 -14.31 9.72
CA GLU A 361 -14.99 -13.44 10.47
C GLU A 361 -15.44 -11.97 10.43
N ALA A 362 -15.98 -11.52 9.29
CA ALA A 362 -16.55 -10.18 9.15
C ALA A 362 -17.79 -10.00 10.04
N GLU A 363 -18.69 -10.97 10.09
CA GLU A 363 -19.86 -10.99 10.98
C GLU A 363 -19.46 -11.02 12.46
N GLU A 364 -18.45 -11.82 12.81
CA GLU A 364 -17.90 -11.87 14.17
C GLU A 364 -17.32 -10.52 14.59
N PHE A 365 -16.60 -9.84 13.67
CA PHE A 365 -16.13 -8.49 13.93
C PHE A 365 -17.31 -7.53 14.22
N LEU A 366 -18.34 -7.52 13.38
CA LEU A 366 -19.49 -6.63 13.56
C LEU A 366 -20.19 -6.85 14.90
N LYS A 367 -20.29 -8.10 15.34
CA LYS A 367 -20.84 -8.44 16.66
C LYS A 367 -19.98 -7.87 17.78
N ARG A 368 -18.65 -8.13 17.76
CA ARG A 368 -17.70 -7.60 18.75
C ARG A 368 -17.66 -6.07 18.74
N PHE A 369 -17.75 -5.45 17.56
CA PHE A 369 -17.76 -4.01 17.39
C PHE A 369 -18.98 -3.36 18.02
N LYS A 370 -20.19 -3.94 17.83
CA LYS A 370 -21.43 -3.48 18.45
C LYS A 370 -21.36 -3.44 19.97
N GLU A 371 -20.61 -4.34 20.59
CA GLU A 371 -20.50 -4.44 22.06
C GLU A 371 -19.57 -3.37 22.68
N VAL A 372 -18.82 -2.61 21.87
CA VAL A 372 -17.91 -1.55 22.35
C VAL A 372 -18.39 -0.14 22.03
N LEU A 373 -19.44 0.00 21.23
CA LEU A 373 -20.10 1.27 20.93
C LEU A 373 -21.18 1.60 21.96
#